data_e14c3fba7bcd8eb006209373cf65c5e3
#
_entry.id   e14c3fba7bcd8eb006209373cf65c5e3
#
_cell.length_a   1.000
_cell.length_b   1.000
_cell.length_c   1.000
_cell.angle_alpha   90.00
_cell.angle_beta   90.00
_cell.angle_gamma   90.00
#
_symmetry.space_group_name_H-M   'P 1'
#
loop_
_entity.id
_entity.type
_entity.pdbx_description
1 polymer ?
#
loop_
_entity_poly.entity_id
_entity_poly.type
_entity_poly.pdbx_seq_one_letter_code
_entity_poly.pdbx_strand_id
1 'polypeptide(L)'
;AHAERAMAVLDPVKVTITDYEGEEMLDFDVNPTDESAGRRKVRFGKHLYIDGSDFSLDPPPKYFRLKPDGYVRLKNAYIIRCDKVVQNEDGEVEEVRCWYVRESHCGHDTSGINVKGVFQWGNADDCAVAEVRRYESLLRDAEYAGQDFSERMNPDSEKIVAAKAEPYLAQAEEGMAFQLLRTGYFKKCTEAVSYTHLRAHETL
;
A
#
# COMPACT_ATOMS: atom_id res chain seq x y z
N ALA A 1 0.67 -10.75 -18.65
CA ALA A 1 0.30 -11.25 -17.33
C ALA A 1 -1.06 -10.66 -16.98
N HIS A 2 -2.02 -11.52 -16.63
CA HIS A 2 -3.41 -11.13 -16.34
C HIS A 2 -3.62 -10.94 -14.81
N ALA A 3 -2.66 -10.30 -14.14
CA ALA A 3 -2.82 -10.03 -12.71
C ALA A 3 -3.75 -8.84 -12.51
N GLU A 4 -4.73 -9.00 -11.65
CA GLU A 4 -5.62 -7.91 -11.25
C GLU A 4 -4.88 -6.93 -10.36
N ARG A 5 -5.25 -5.65 -10.42
CA ARG A 5 -4.67 -4.65 -9.52
C ARG A 5 -5.48 -4.54 -8.25
N ALA A 6 -4.77 -4.52 -7.12
CA ALA A 6 -5.37 -4.33 -5.83
C ALA A 6 -4.49 -3.43 -4.95
N MET A 7 -5.03 -2.95 -3.83
CA MET A 7 -4.29 -2.17 -2.86
C MET A 7 -4.14 -2.95 -1.56
N ALA A 8 -2.91 -2.97 -1.06
CA ALA A 8 -2.60 -3.45 0.29
C ALA A 8 -1.43 -2.65 0.85
N VAL A 9 -1.55 -2.25 2.09
CA VAL A 9 -0.55 -1.48 2.83
C VAL A 9 0.19 -2.45 3.74
N LEU A 10 1.48 -2.64 3.49
CA LEU A 10 2.29 -3.66 4.17
C LEU A 10 2.88 -3.16 5.49
N ASP A 11 3.19 -1.88 5.55
CA ASP A 11 3.68 -1.21 6.77
C ASP A 11 2.73 -0.04 7.08
N PRO A 12 1.58 -0.32 7.75
CA PRO A 12 0.50 0.63 7.84
C PRO A 12 0.78 1.77 8.82
N VAL A 13 0.83 2.99 8.31
CA VAL A 13 0.76 4.23 9.07
C VAL A 13 -0.64 4.82 8.95
N LYS A 14 -1.25 5.14 10.08
CA LYS A 14 -2.59 5.73 10.12
C LYS A 14 -2.58 7.16 9.60
N VAL A 15 -3.54 7.46 8.73
CA VAL A 15 -3.82 8.82 8.25
C VAL A 15 -5.25 9.19 8.61
N THR A 16 -5.43 10.35 9.23
CA THR A 16 -6.76 10.91 9.50
C THR A 16 -6.93 12.19 8.69
N ILE A 17 -7.95 12.21 7.82
CA ILE A 17 -8.32 13.42 7.07
C ILE A 17 -9.30 14.22 7.92
N THR A 18 -8.82 15.26 8.57
CA THR A 18 -9.51 15.95 9.67
C THR A 18 -10.76 16.70 9.23
N ASP A 19 -10.78 17.18 7.99
CA ASP A 19 -11.85 17.97 7.39
C ASP A 19 -12.74 17.18 6.41
N TYR A 20 -12.55 15.85 6.31
CA TYR A 20 -13.39 14.98 5.51
C TYR A 20 -14.47 14.35 6.39
N GLU A 21 -15.73 14.54 5.98
CA GLU A 21 -16.89 13.95 6.64
C GLU A 21 -17.69 13.12 5.64
N GLY A 22 -18.11 11.94 6.09
CA GLY A 22 -18.86 11.00 5.27
C GLY A 22 -17.97 9.94 4.62
N GLU A 23 -18.51 9.31 3.61
CA GLU A 23 -17.91 8.19 2.88
C GLU A 23 -18.33 8.24 1.43
N GLU A 24 -17.45 7.82 0.55
CA GLU A 24 -17.77 7.66 -0.86
C GLU A 24 -17.18 6.37 -1.43
N MET A 25 -17.81 5.86 -2.48
CA MET A 25 -17.38 4.67 -3.20
C MET A 25 -16.68 5.08 -4.49
N LEU A 26 -15.36 4.96 -4.51
CA LEU A 26 -14.53 5.32 -5.65
C LEU A 26 -14.40 4.15 -6.63
N ASP A 27 -14.37 4.46 -7.92
CA ASP A 27 -14.22 3.48 -8.99
C ASP A 27 -12.75 3.19 -9.27
N PHE A 28 -12.41 1.89 -9.27
CA PHE A 28 -11.10 1.39 -9.62
C PHE A 28 -11.20 0.35 -10.73
N ASP A 29 -10.35 0.45 -11.73
CA ASP A 29 -10.24 -0.60 -12.74
C ASP A 29 -9.62 -1.85 -12.09
N VAL A 30 -10.23 -3.01 -12.34
CA VAL A 30 -9.69 -4.31 -11.92
C VAL A 30 -8.38 -4.58 -12.66
N ASN A 31 -8.37 -4.30 -13.96
CA ASN A 31 -7.14 -4.35 -14.77
C ASN A 31 -7.13 -3.18 -15.76
N PRO A 32 -6.27 -2.16 -15.59
CA PRO A 32 -6.24 -1.00 -16.49
C PRO A 32 -5.82 -1.30 -17.93
N THR A 33 -5.29 -2.48 -18.21
CA THR A 33 -4.91 -2.91 -19.56
C THR A 33 -5.96 -3.81 -20.22
N ASP A 34 -7.02 -4.15 -19.49
CA ASP A 34 -8.10 -5.00 -19.95
C ASP A 34 -9.45 -4.45 -19.44
N GLU A 35 -10.11 -3.67 -20.27
CA GLU A 35 -11.40 -3.07 -19.93
C GLU A 35 -12.48 -4.13 -19.64
N SER A 36 -12.34 -5.34 -20.20
CA SER A 36 -13.30 -6.43 -19.99
C SER A 36 -13.26 -6.99 -18.56
N ALA A 37 -12.18 -6.77 -17.81
CA ALA A 37 -12.06 -7.14 -16.41
C ALA A 37 -13.00 -6.31 -15.50
N GLY A 38 -13.53 -5.19 -16.01
CA GLY A 38 -14.48 -4.37 -15.30
C GLY A 38 -13.86 -3.47 -14.23
N ARG A 39 -14.73 -2.99 -13.34
CA ARG A 39 -14.38 -2.05 -12.26
C ARG A 39 -14.88 -2.55 -10.92
N ARG A 40 -14.22 -2.14 -9.87
CA ARG A 40 -14.62 -2.39 -8.49
C ARG A 40 -14.78 -1.09 -7.71
N LYS A 41 -15.56 -1.13 -6.67
CA LYS A 41 -15.77 -0.02 -5.76
C LYS A 41 -14.83 -0.16 -4.55
N VAL A 42 -14.16 0.94 -4.21
CA VAL A 42 -13.31 1.04 -3.02
C VAL A 42 -13.82 2.16 -2.15
N ARG A 43 -14.07 1.87 -0.88
CA ARG A 43 -14.59 2.83 0.09
C ARG A 43 -13.50 3.82 0.48
N PHE A 44 -13.79 5.11 0.37
CA PHE A 44 -12.97 6.21 0.85
C PHE A 44 -13.65 6.88 2.03
N GLY A 45 -12.88 7.25 3.04
CA GLY A 45 -13.40 7.85 4.26
C GLY A 45 -12.34 8.65 5.01
N LYS A 46 -12.69 9.03 6.23
CA LYS A 46 -11.86 9.87 7.11
C LYS A 46 -10.58 9.19 7.58
N HIS A 47 -10.64 7.89 7.85
CA HIS A 47 -9.53 7.13 8.42
C HIS A 47 -8.95 6.18 7.38
N LEU A 48 -7.67 6.36 7.09
CA LEU A 48 -6.95 5.61 6.07
C LEU A 48 -5.65 5.03 6.63
N TYR A 49 -5.07 4.09 5.90
CA TYR A 49 -3.68 3.67 6.03
C TYR A 49 -2.90 3.99 4.77
N ILE A 50 -1.66 4.42 4.93
CA ILE A 50 -0.65 4.50 3.87
C ILE A 50 0.56 3.66 4.28
N ASP A 51 1.43 3.33 3.34
CA ASP A 51 2.66 2.60 3.63
C ASP A 51 3.67 3.51 4.35
N GLY A 52 4.33 3.01 5.40
CA GLY A 52 5.31 3.77 6.18
C GLY A 52 6.45 4.30 5.32
N SER A 53 6.83 3.57 4.28
CA SER A 53 7.82 4.04 3.30
C SER A 53 7.37 5.28 2.51
N ASP A 54 6.07 5.60 2.51
CA ASP A 54 5.51 6.76 1.83
C ASP A 54 5.44 8.02 2.71
N PHE A 55 5.91 7.93 3.96
CA PHE A 55 5.99 9.06 4.88
C PHE A 55 7.40 9.25 5.43
N SER A 56 7.83 10.50 5.66
CA SER A 56 9.07 10.82 6.38
C SER A 56 8.94 12.13 7.15
N LEU A 57 9.38 12.12 8.42
CA LEU A 57 9.49 13.33 9.25
C LEU A 57 10.68 14.20 8.84
N ASP A 58 11.81 13.56 8.53
CA ASP A 58 13.04 14.22 8.08
C ASP A 58 13.40 13.71 6.67
N PRO A 59 12.76 14.28 5.65
CA PRO A 59 12.90 13.80 4.29
C PRO A 59 14.24 14.22 3.66
N PRO A 60 14.89 13.32 2.92
CA PRO A 60 16.09 13.67 2.17
C PRO A 60 15.77 14.68 1.04
N PRO A 61 16.79 15.34 0.48
CA PRO A 61 16.61 16.24 -0.67
C PRO A 61 15.88 15.51 -1.84
N LYS A 62 14.94 16.21 -2.49
CA LYS A 62 14.12 15.68 -3.60
C LYS A 62 13.16 14.55 -3.18
N TYR A 63 12.72 14.54 -1.93
CA TYR A 63 11.68 13.63 -1.46
C TYR A 63 10.30 14.06 -1.98
N PHE A 64 9.65 13.20 -2.77
CA PHE A 64 8.35 13.48 -3.39
C PHE A 64 7.20 12.69 -2.76
N ARG A 65 7.41 12.20 -1.53
CA ARG A 65 6.39 11.50 -0.76
C ARG A 65 5.82 12.39 0.34
N LEU A 66 4.92 11.88 1.15
CA LEU A 66 4.27 12.64 2.21
C LEU A 66 5.29 13.02 3.30
N LYS A 67 5.23 14.27 3.71
CA LYS A 67 6.07 14.87 4.75
C LYS A 67 5.29 15.99 5.42
N PRO A 68 5.74 16.53 6.57
CA PRO A 68 5.14 17.73 7.15
C PRO A 68 5.00 18.83 6.10
N ASP A 69 3.82 19.44 6.03
CA ASP A 69 3.42 20.47 5.04
C ASP A 69 3.43 20.03 3.57
N GLY A 70 3.70 18.74 3.29
CA GLY A 70 3.76 18.19 1.95
C GLY A 70 2.42 17.78 1.39
N TYR A 71 2.30 17.81 0.06
CA TYR A 71 1.13 17.38 -0.69
C TYR A 71 1.40 16.07 -1.43
N VAL A 72 0.42 15.18 -1.43
CA VAL A 72 0.45 13.94 -2.21
C VAL A 72 -0.94 13.59 -2.71
N ARG A 73 -1.03 12.82 -3.80
CA ARG A 73 -2.30 12.33 -4.31
C ARG A 73 -2.53 10.89 -3.85
N LEU A 74 -3.67 10.65 -3.28
CA LEU A 74 -4.18 9.29 -3.05
C LEU A 74 -4.75 8.73 -4.36
N LYS A 75 -4.44 7.48 -4.65
CA LYS A 75 -4.83 6.81 -5.89
C LYS A 75 -6.34 6.86 -6.10
N ASN A 76 -6.78 7.36 -7.25
CA ASN A 76 -8.18 7.56 -7.64
C ASN A 76 -9.02 8.39 -6.65
N ALA A 77 -8.40 9.11 -5.74
CA ALA A 77 -9.07 9.92 -4.73
C ALA A 77 -8.62 11.39 -4.82
N TYR A 78 -8.24 11.97 -3.71
CA TYR A 78 -7.92 13.39 -3.56
C TYR A 78 -6.43 13.63 -3.36
N ILE A 79 -6.02 14.89 -3.50
CA ILE A 79 -4.77 15.39 -2.95
C ILE A 79 -5.00 15.65 -1.45
N ILE A 80 -4.05 15.18 -0.62
CA ILE A 80 -4.02 15.47 0.81
C ILE A 80 -2.75 16.25 1.14
N ARG A 81 -2.82 17.06 2.20
CA ARG A 81 -1.67 17.74 2.79
C ARG A 81 -1.49 17.32 4.24
N CYS A 82 -0.27 16.98 4.62
CA CYS A 82 0.08 16.74 6.01
C CYS A 82 0.04 18.05 6.81
N ASP A 83 -0.77 18.08 7.86
CA ASP A 83 -0.90 19.22 8.77
C ASP A 83 -0.17 18.96 10.09
N LYS A 84 -0.36 17.77 10.66
CA LYS A 84 0.22 17.41 11.95
C LYS A 84 0.63 15.95 11.98
N VAL A 85 1.72 15.66 12.67
CA VAL A 85 2.18 14.31 12.94
C VAL A 85 2.06 14.02 14.44
N VAL A 86 1.48 12.89 14.77
CA VAL A 86 1.38 12.38 16.13
C VAL A 86 2.41 11.26 16.29
N GLN A 87 3.24 11.37 17.31
CA GLN A 87 4.26 10.39 17.65
C GLN A 87 3.97 9.78 19.01
N ASN A 88 4.38 8.52 19.19
CA ASN A 88 4.37 7.85 20.48
C ASN A 88 5.52 8.34 21.37
N GLU A 89 5.65 7.78 22.57
CA GLU A 89 6.70 8.14 23.56
C GLU A 89 8.12 7.79 23.04
N ASP A 90 8.23 6.82 22.12
CA ASP A 90 9.50 6.39 21.50
C ASP A 90 9.88 7.23 20.27
N GLY A 91 9.02 8.20 19.89
CA GLY A 91 9.23 9.07 18.72
C GLY A 91 8.83 8.45 17.38
N GLU A 92 8.18 7.29 17.39
CA GLU A 92 7.66 6.67 16.18
C GLU A 92 6.35 7.32 15.75
N VAL A 93 6.10 7.38 14.44
CA VAL A 93 4.89 7.96 13.88
C VAL A 93 3.70 7.05 14.11
N GLU A 94 2.76 7.49 14.91
CA GLU A 94 1.52 6.79 15.22
C GLU A 94 0.38 7.20 14.28
N GLU A 95 0.27 8.49 13.99
CA GLU A 95 -0.78 9.03 13.13
C GLU A 95 -0.29 10.27 12.37
N VAL A 96 -0.67 10.37 11.10
CA VAL A 96 -0.49 11.56 10.29
C VAL A 96 -1.86 12.21 10.08
N ARG A 97 -2.02 13.44 10.54
CA ARG A 97 -3.24 14.22 10.33
C ARG A 97 -3.10 15.08 9.11
N CYS A 98 -4.05 14.94 8.22
CA CYS A 98 -4.09 15.62 6.94
C CYS A 98 -5.42 16.36 6.77
N TRP A 99 -5.44 17.33 5.85
CA TRP A 99 -6.66 17.83 5.25
C TRP A 99 -6.62 17.57 3.74
N TYR A 100 -7.78 17.47 3.11
CA TYR A 100 -7.88 17.17 1.70
C TYR A 100 -8.17 18.42 0.86
N VAL A 101 -7.72 18.39 -0.37
CA VAL A 101 -8.03 19.43 -1.36
C VAL A 101 -9.30 19.02 -2.08
N ARG A 102 -10.43 19.62 -1.73
CA ARG A 102 -11.76 19.26 -2.23
C ARG A 102 -11.85 19.26 -3.76
N GLU A 103 -11.23 20.24 -4.40
CA GLU A 103 -11.24 20.45 -5.85
C GLU A 103 -10.31 19.47 -6.60
N SER A 104 -9.61 18.59 -5.89
CA SER A 104 -8.62 17.67 -6.46
C SER A 104 -9.14 16.27 -6.73
N HIS A 105 -10.47 16.05 -6.72
CA HIS A 105 -11.05 14.74 -7.00
C HIS A 105 -10.52 14.17 -8.32
N CYS A 106 -10.09 12.90 -8.30
CA CYS A 106 -9.52 12.25 -9.47
C CYS A 106 -10.49 12.25 -10.66
N GLY A 107 -9.99 12.67 -11.82
CA GLY A 107 -10.80 12.85 -13.04
C GLY A 107 -11.47 14.21 -13.18
N HIS A 108 -11.53 15.02 -12.11
CA HIS A 108 -12.14 16.36 -12.10
C HIS A 108 -11.31 17.37 -11.30
N ASP A 109 -9.98 17.22 -11.32
CA ASP A 109 -9.07 18.08 -10.58
C ASP A 109 -9.02 19.50 -11.18
N THR A 110 -9.47 20.46 -10.42
CA THR A 110 -9.41 21.90 -10.73
C THR A 110 -8.56 22.68 -9.71
N SER A 111 -7.87 21.98 -8.80
CA SER A 111 -7.09 22.59 -7.72
C SER A 111 -5.87 23.37 -8.20
N GLY A 112 -5.35 23.05 -9.38
CA GLY A 112 -4.10 23.60 -9.90
C GLY A 112 -2.85 23.13 -9.17
N ILE A 113 -2.97 22.20 -8.20
CA ILE A 113 -1.85 21.66 -7.44
C ILE A 113 -1.24 20.48 -8.19
N ASN A 114 0.03 20.62 -8.57
CA ASN A 114 0.75 19.54 -9.23
C ASN A 114 1.57 18.73 -8.21
N VAL A 115 1.21 17.46 -8.02
CA VAL A 115 1.92 16.50 -7.16
C VAL A 115 2.57 15.42 -8.00
N LYS A 116 3.79 15.02 -7.61
CA LYS A 116 4.56 13.99 -8.34
C LYS A 116 4.29 12.58 -7.84
N GLY A 117 3.74 12.44 -6.63
CA GLY A 117 3.48 11.14 -6.00
C GLY A 117 2.01 10.76 -6.05
N VAL A 118 1.73 9.51 -6.47
CA VAL A 118 0.40 8.89 -6.32
C VAL A 118 0.58 7.66 -5.45
N PHE A 119 -0.14 7.60 -4.32
CA PHE A 119 0.00 6.55 -3.31
C PHE A 119 -1.21 5.63 -3.29
N GLN A 120 -0.94 4.36 -3.02
CA GLN A 120 -1.97 3.45 -2.58
C GLN A 120 -2.37 3.78 -1.13
N TRP A 121 -3.55 3.38 -0.77
CA TRP A 121 -4.13 3.58 0.55
C TRP A 121 -5.11 2.45 0.87
N GLY A 122 -5.43 2.26 2.13
CA GLY A 122 -6.48 1.38 2.60
C GLY A 122 -7.44 2.15 3.47
N ASN A 123 -8.74 1.89 3.37
CA ASN A 123 -9.72 2.44 4.31
C ASN A 123 -9.58 1.70 5.65
N ALA A 124 -9.43 2.45 6.76
CA ALA A 124 -9.20 1.85 8.07
C ALA A 124 -10.44 1.16 8.65
N ASP A 125 -11.63 1.59 8.21
CA ASP A 125 -12.91 1.13 8.77
C ASP A 125 -13.40 -0.18 8.14
N ASP A 126 -12.87 -0.56 6.94
CA ASP A 126 -13.29 -1.79 6.25
C ASP A 126 -12.15 -2.66 5.73
N CYS A 127 -10.89 -2.27 5.92
CA CYS A 127 -9.77 -3.08 5.44
C CYS A 127 -9.72 -4.46 6.11
N ALA A 128 -9.41 -5.48 5.31
CA ALA A 128 -9.09 -6.80 5.81
C ALA A 128 -7.64 -6.87 6.31
N VAL A 129 -7.40 -7.70 7.32
CA VAL A 129 -6.03 -8.06 7.71
C VAL A 129 -5.56 -9.20 6.82
N ALA A 130 -4.39 -9.04 6.23
CA ALA A 130 -3.77 -10.07 5.40
C ALA A 130 -2.36 -10.37 5.90
N GLU A 131 -2.01 -11.65 5.97
CA GLU A 131 -0.62 -12.06 6.11
C GLU A 131 0.04 -12.05 4.73
N VAL A 132 1.13 -11.33 4.60
CA VAL A 132 1.90 -11.23 3.36
C VAL A 132 3.26 -11.88 3.57
N ARG A 133 3.55 -12.92 2.80
CA ARG A 133 4.87 -13.57 2.77
C ARG A 133 5.65 -13.06 1.57
N ARG A 134 6.77 -12.41 1.86
CA ARG A 134 7.71 -11.92 0.86
C ARG A 134 8.92 -12.84 0.85
N TYR A 135 9.30 -13.27 -0.34
CA TYR A 135 10.48 -14.10 -0.53
C TYR A 135 11.59 -13.29 -1.17
N GLU A 136 12.78 -13.46 -0.66
CA GLU A 136 14.03 -12.93 -1.21
C GLU A 136 14.93 -14.11 -1.64
N SER A 137 16.11 -13.83 -2.21
CA SER A 137 17.04 -14.87 -2.60
C SER A 137 17.35 -15.81 -1.43
N LEU A 138 17.25 -17.11 -1.67
CA LEU A 138 17.60 -18.14 -0.69
C LEU A 138 19.09 -18.11 -0.32
N LEU A 139 19.94 -17.66 -1.22
CA LEU A 139 21.38 -17.58 -1.01
C LEU A 139 21.81 -16.12 -0.93
N ARG A 140 22.77 -15.87 -0.07
CA ARG A 140 23.49 -14.60 0.01
C ARG A 140 24.32 -14.40 -1.26
N ASP A 141 24.70 -13.15 -1.51
CA ASP A 141 25.43 -12.71 -2.70
C ASP A 141 26.74 -13.45 -2.95
N ALA A 142 27.35 -13.20 -4.12
CA ALA A 142 28.52 -13.88 -4.63
C ALA A 142 29.78 -13.77 -3.74
N GLU A 143 29.87 -12.80 -2.82
CA GLU A 143 30.97 -12.67 -1.86
C GLU A 143 31.09 -13.88 -0.89
N TYR A 144 30.02 -14.65 -0.76
CA TYR A 144 30.00 -15.90 0.02
C TYR A 144 30.30 -17.14 -0.85
N ALA A 145 30.70 -16.95 -2.10
CA ALA A 145 31.07 -18.05 -3.00
C ALA A 145 32.28 -18.84 -2.43
N GLY A 146 32.13 -20.17 -2.31
CA GLY A 146 33.15 -21.05 -1.73
C GLY A 146 32.91 -21.46 -0.29
N GLN A 147 31.95 -20.87 0.41
CA GLN A 147 31.48 -21.33 1.72
C GLN A 147 30.53 -22.52 1.59
N ASP A 148 30.30 -23.23 2.67
CA ASP A 148 29.32 -24.31 2.72
C ASP A 148 27.90 -23.78 2.41
N PHE A 149 27.08 -24.61 1.82
CA PHE A 149 25.70 -24.25 1.45
C PHE A 149 24.89 -23.69 2.64
N SER A 150 25.06 -24.30 3.82
CA SER A 150 24.40 -23.87 5.05
C SER A 150 24.80 -22.45 5.49
N GLU A 151 26.07 -22.07 5.28
CA GLU A 151 26.59 -20.73 5.61
C GLU A 151 26.14 -19.66 4.62
N ARG A 152 25.81 -20.09 3.40
CA ARG A 152 25.30 -19.21 2.33
C ARG A 152 23.81 -18.97 2.41
N MET A 153 23.08 -19.73 3.20
CA MET A 153 21.64 -19.51 3.34
C MET A 153 21.33 -18.12 3.87
N ASN A 154 20.36 -17.47 3.25
CA ASN A 154 19.85 -16.19 3.70
C ASN A 154 18.76 -16.42 4.76
N PRO A 155 19.00 -16.12 6.04
CA PRO A 155 18.00 -16.30 7.09
C PRO A 155 16.78 -15.37 6.90
N ASP A 156 16.93 -14.28 6.15
CA ASP A 156 15.89 -13.31 5.84
C ASP A 156 15.20 -13.58 4.49
N SER A 157 15.37 -14.79 3.94
CA SER A 157 14.77 -15.18 2.65
C SER A 157 13.25 -15.22 2.66
N GLU A 158 12.63 -15.32 3.82
CA GLU A 158 11.19 -15.17 4.01
C GLU A 158 10.91 -14.10 5.06
N LYS A 159 10.06 -13.12 4.70
CA LYS A 159 9.57 -12.09 5.61
C LYS A 159 8.06 -12.13 5.65
N ILE A 160 7.50 -12.30 6.84
CA ILE A 160 6.06 -12.31 7.06
C ILE A 160 5.66 -10.97 7.66
N VAL A 161 4.72 -10.28 7.01
CA VAL A 161 4.19 -9.00 7.48
C VAL A 161 2.67 -9.03 7.50
N ALA A 162 2.08 -8.33 8.49
CA ALA A 162 0.65 -8.12 8.53
C ALA A 162 0.30 -6.86 7.73
N ALA A 163 -0.50 -7.03 6.68
CA ALA A 163 -0.91 -5.94 5.81
C ALA A 163 -2.38 -5.53 6.04
N LYS A 164 -2.69 -4.29 5.70
CA LYS A 164 -4.06 -3.79 5.58
C LYS A 164 -4.47 -3.82 4.12
N ALA A 165 -5.32 -4.76 3.77
CA ALA A 165 -5.74 -5.04 2.40
C ALA A 165 -7.16 -4.54 2.13
N GLU A 166 -7.42 -4.12 0.90
CA GLU A 166 -8.81 -3.84 0.50
C GLU A 166 -9.68 -5.10 0.57
N PRO A 167 -10.99 -5.00 0.88
CA PRO A 167 -11.87 -6.16 1.04
C PRO A 167 -11.94 -7.06 -0.21
N TYR A 168 -11.67 -6.52 -1.38
CA TYR A 168 -11.60 -7.26 -2.63
C TYR A 168 -10.63 -8.44 -2.58
N LEU A 169 -9.45 -8.24 -1.97
CA LEU A 169 -8.46 -9.31 -1.81
C LEU A 169 -8.95 -10.44 -0.89
N ALA A 170 -9.76 -10.11 0.11
CA ALA A 170 -10.34 -11.12 1.01
C ALA A 170 -11.34 -12.02 0.28
N GLN A 171 -12.10 -11.46 -0.68
CA GLN A 171 -13.13 -12.16 -1.44
C GLN A 171 -12.60 -12.94 -2.65
N ALA A 172 -11.36 -12.69 -3.05
CA ALA A 172 -10.73 -13.34 -4.20
C ALA A 172 -10.62 -14.85 -4.01
N GLU A 173 -10.58 -15.59 -5.11
CA GLU A 173 -10.36 -17.02 -5.10
C GLU A 173 -8.90 -17.38 -4.83
N GLU A 174 -8.66 -18.57 -4.28
CA GLU A 174 -7.31 -19.10 -4.12
C GLU A 174 -6.61 -19.22 -5.48
N GLY A 175 -5.34 -18.89 -5.50
CA GLY A 175 -4.54 -18.95 -6.71
C GLY A 175 -4.62 -17.72 -7.61
N MET A 176 -5.53 -16.79 -7.35
CA MET A 176 -5.57 -15.52 -8.09
C MET A 176 -4.30 -14.70 -7.87
N ALA A 177 -3.81 -14.11 -8.96
CA ALA A 177 -2.63 -13.25 -8.96
C ALA A 177 -3.04 -11.77 -8.94
N PHE A 178 -2.37 -10.99 -8.10
CA PHE A 178 -2.59 -9.57 -7.94
C PHE A 178 -1.30 -8.77 -8.14
N GLN A 179 -1.44 -7.60 -8.74
CA GLN A 179 -0.42 -6.58 -8.71
C GLN A 179 -0.77 -5.59 -7.60
N LEU A 180 -0.01 -5.62 -6.51
CA LEU A 180 -0.06 -4.56 -5.50
C LEU A 180 0.82 -3.41 -5.98
N LEU A 181 0.20 -2.24 -6.15
CA LEU A 181 0.88 -1.06 -6.74
C LEU A 181 2.17 -0.74 -6.00
N ARG A 182 3.28 -0.60 -6.76
CA ARG A 182 4.64 -0.28 -6.27
C ARG A 182 5.27 -1.33 -5.34
N THR A 183 4.55 -2.39 -5.00
CA THR A 183 5.02 -3.43 -4.08
C THR A 183 5.45 -4.69 -4.82
N GLY A 184 4.67 -5.14 -5.82
CA GLY A 184 5.00 -6.33 -6.60
C GLY A 184 3.80 -7.17 -6.99
N TYR A 185 4.08 -8.41 -7.42
CA TYR A 185 3.06 -9.38 -7.77
C TYR A 185 2.90 -10.39 -6.65
N PHE A 186 1.65 -10.71 -6.32
CA PHE A 186 1.30 -11.59 -5.22
C PHE A 186 0.25 -12.59 -5.69
N LYS A 187 0.23 -13.74 -5.06
CA LYS A 187 -0.76 -14.79 -5.29
C LYS A 187 -1.49 -15.06 -3.98
N LYS A 188 -2.83 -15.15 -4.04
CA LYS A 188 -3.62 -15.58 -2.89
C LYS A 188 -3.39 -17.06 -2.63
N CYS A 189 -3.05 -17.41 -1.40
CA CYS A 189 -2.89 -18.77 -0.93
C CYS A 189 -3.83 -19.02 0.24
N THR A 190 -4.32 -20.24 0.36
CA THR A 190 -5.08 -20.72 1.51
C THR A 190 -4.15 -21.60 2.34
N GLU A 191 -3.55 -21.05 3.39
CA GLU A 191 -3.05 -21.88 4.49
C GLU A 191 -3.96 -21.62 5.68
N ALA A 192 -4.33 -22.65 6.39
CA ALA A 192 -5.44 -22.71 7.33
C ALA A 192 -5.27 -21.83 8.57
N VAL A 193 -5.38 -20.53 8.43
CA VAL A 193 -5.55 -19.57 9.52
C VAL A 193 -6.48 -18.46 9.02
N SER A 194 -7.22 -17.83 9.90
CA SER A 194 -8.29 -16.85 9.66
C SER A 194 -7.90 -15.54 8.95
N TYR A 195 -6.82 -15.51 8.18
CA TYR A 195 -6.32 -14.34 7.46
C TYR A 195 -6.14 -14.62 5.98
N THR A 196 -6.27 -13.59 5.14
CA THR A 196 -5.92 -13.69 3.72
C THR A 196 -4.40 -13.74 3.56
N HIS A 197 -3.89 -14.80 2.95
CA HIS A 197 -2.46 -14.96 2.70
C HIS A 197 -2.11 -14.52 1.28
N LEU A 198 -1.10 -13.66 1.16
CA LEU A 198 -0.55 -13.23 -0.11
C LEU A 198 0.94 -13.60 -0.18
N ARG A 199 1.35 -14.24 -1.28
CA ARG A 199 2.75 -14.56 -1.55
C ARG A 199 3.28 -13.71 -2.67
N ALA A 200 4.47 -13.11 -2.47
CA ALA A 200 5.17 -12.41 -3.54
C ALA A 200 5.61 -13.42 -4.60
N HIS A 201 5.37 -13.10 -5.87
CA HIS A 201 5.91 -13.81 -7.02
C HIS A 201 7.11 -13.05 -7.53
N GLU A 202 8.28 -13.71 -7.59
CA GLU A 202 9.38 -13.19 -8.38
C GLU A 202 8.97 -13.17 -9.85
N THR A 203 9.13 -12.04 -10.50
CA THR A 203 9.03 -11.93 -11.95
C THR A 203 10.23 -12.63 -12.55
N LEU A 204 9.97 -13.71 -13.29
CA LEU A 204 10.92 -14.30 -14.25
C LEU A 204 11.18 -13.32 -15.39
#